data_83822d071cb4bcd5b5dbae919205a3cf
#
_entry.id   83822d071cb4bcd5b5dbae919205a3cf
#
_cell.length_a   1.000
_cell.length_b   1.000
_cell.length_c   1.000
_cell.angle_alpha   90.00
_cell.angle_beta   90.00
_cell.angle_gamma   90.00
#
_symmetry.space_group_name_H-M   'P 1'
#
loop_
_entity.id
_entity.type
_entity.pdbx_description
1 polymer ?
#
loop_
_entity_poly.entity_id
_entity_poly.type
_entity_poly.pdbx_seq_one_letter_code
_entity_poly.pdbx_strand_id
1 'polypeptide(L)'
;MNILYINHYAGGPEYGMAFRPHYLAKEWKKMGHNVTIVGASYSHLRKKQPSCAEEYVDGIRYLWLGTPKYHGNGLGRVKNMALFVWGLYTNKDKIILKFVPDIVITSSTYPLDNLPAYRIAKECNAKFVFEAHDLWPLSPMVLGKMSKYHPFIMVMQYAENFAYRHADKVVSILPCAEPHMLAHGLKEGKFIHIPNGIDISEWKQSSSIPEMHKNCFEKLKKKFIIGYAGGITHNDALIYLINAARELQKYNVAVVIVGKGEAKLDLENYTKNNNIDNVFFLPAVDKSAVPNILSYMNALYIGWQKNPLYRFGISPNKIYDYMMAGKPILHSVEAANDLVQEAHCGVSVKSEDINDIVNGIKQLMNMSENARIKLGQNGKKYVVDNFDYRILARKFIKEIM
;
A
#
# COMPACT_ATOMS: atom_id res chain seq x y z
N MET A 1 -26.39 -7.34 1.02
CA MET A 1 -26.11 -6.90 -0.36
C MET A 1 -25.07 -7.80 -0.98
N ASN A 2 -25.14 -7.96 -2.29
CA ASN A 2 -24.16 -8.68 -3.07
C ASN A 2 -23.15 -7.67 -3.65
N ILE A 3 -21.89 -7.76 -3.27
CA ILE A 3 -20.83 -6.86 -3.68
C ILE A 3 -19.90 -7.60 -4.63
N LEU A 4 -19.77 -7.11 -5.86
CA LEU A 4 -18.82 -7.58 -6.84
C LEU A 4 -17.60 -6.64 -6.80
N TYR A 5 -16.44 -7.14 -6.36
CA TYR A 5 -15.23 -6.36 -6.20
C TYR A 5 -14.18 -6.80 -7.23
N ILE A 6 -13.98 -6.02 -8.26
CA ILE A 6 -13.09 -6.32 -9.39
C ILE A 6 -11.72 -5.67 -9.12
N ASN A 7 -10.70 -6.49 -8.99
CA ASN A 7 -9.32 -6.03 -8.86
C ASN A 7 -8.38 -7.01 -9.57
N HIS A 8 -7.79 -6.59 -10.67
CA HIS A 8 -6.87 -7.41 -11.47
C HIS A 8 -5.80 -8.10 -10.61
N TYR A 9 -5.21 -7.33 -9.70
CA TYR A 9 -4.10 -7.76 -8.84
C TYR A 9 -4.56 -8.32 -7.49
N ALA A 10 -5.84 -8.60 -7.32
CA ALA A 10 -6.39 -9.11 -6.07
C ALA A 10 -5.50 -10.18 -5.46
N GLY A 11 -5.29 -10.09 -4.17
CA GLY A 11 -4.47 -10.99 -3.37
C GLY A 11 -5.14 -11.27 -2.03
N GLY A 12 -4.36 -11.58 -1.03
CA GLY A 12 -4.78 -11.87 0.32
C GLY A 12 -3.63 -12.50 1.09
N PRO A 13 -3.82 -12.89 2.36
CA PRO A 13 -2.77 -13.45 3.20
C PRO A 13 -2.05 -14.64 2.56
N GLU A 14 -2.77 -15.53 1.87
CA GLU A 14 -2.19 -16.70 1.21
C GLU A 14 -1.42 -16.38 -0.07
N TYR A 15 -1.81 -15.34 -0.80
CA TYR A 15 -1.23 -14.97 -2.09
C TYR A 15 -0.11 -13.93 -1.97
N GLY A 16 -0.07 -13.18 -0.87
CA GLY A 16 0.76 -11.99 -0.71
C GLY A 16 0.22 -10.81 -1.51
N MET A 17 0.69 -9.62 -1.22
CA MET A 17 0.37 -8.30 -1.80
C MET A 17 -1.11 -8.04 -2.16
N ALA A 18 -1.48 -6.77 -2.35
CA ALA A 18 -2.84 -6.33 -2.65
C ALA A 18 -3.89 -6.83 -1.62
N PHE A 19 -3.60 -6.58 -0.35
CA PHE A 19 -4.43 -7.07 0.76
C PHE A 19 -5.74 -6.29 0.93
N ARG A 20 -5.81 -5.03 0.51
CA ARG A 20 -6.96 -4.14 0.73
C ARG A 20 -8.30 -4.74 0.28
N PRO A 21 -8.45 -5.34 -0.93
CA PRO A 21 -9.71 -5.98 -1.32
C PRO A 21 -10.13 -7.10 -0.37
N HIS A 22 -9.17 -7.91 0.08
CA HIS A 22 -9.41 -9.00 1.01
C HIS A 22 -9.89 -8.49 2.38
N TYR A 23 -9.21 -7.49 2.97
CA TYR A 23 -9.57 -6.98 4.30
C TYR A 23 -10.91 -6.25 4.29
N LEU A 24 -11.21 -5.46 3.26
CA LEU A 24 -12.51 -4.84 3.11
C LEU A 24 -13.61 -5.91 2.95
N ALA A 25 -13.41 -6.90 2.08
CA ALA A 25 -14.36 -7.99 1.88
C ALA A 25 -14.60 -8.82 3.15
N LYS A 26 -13.55 -9.10 3.92
CA LYS A 26 -13.62 -9.78 5.22
C LYS A 26 -14.54 -9.03 6.20
N GLU A 27 -14.40 -7.73 6.30
CA GLU A 27 -15.23 -6.91 7.17
C GLU A 27 -16.66 -6.75 6.62
N TRP A 28 -16.85 -6.55 5.32
CA TRP A 28 -18.19 -6.52 4.72
C TRP A 28 -18.94 -7.84 4.90
N LYS A 29 -18.24 -8.97 4.81
CA LYS A 29 -18.84 -10.27 5.11
C LYS A 29 -19.31 -10.37 6.56
N LYS A 30 -18.53 -9.87 7.54
CA LYS A 30 -18.95 -9.80 8.96
C LYS A 30 -20.18 -8.89 9.15
N MET A 31 -20.36 -7.89 8.27
CA MET A 31 -21.53 -7.02 8.27
C MET A 31 -22.75 -7.66 7.57
N GLY A 32 -22.66 -8.92 7.13
CA GLY A 32 -23.76 -9.65 6.49
C GLY A 32 -23.88 -9.44 4.97
N HIS A 33 -22.84 -8.92 4.31
CA HIS A 33 -22.80 -8.79 2.86
C HIS A 33 -22.19 -10.02 2.20
N ASN A 34 -22.66 -10.38 1.01
CA ASN A 34 -22.05 -11.40 0.16
C ASN A 34 -21.02 -10.72 -0.74
N VAL A 35 -19.76 -11.09 -0.64
CA VAL A 35 -18.69 -10.48 -1.41
C VAL A 35 -18.04 -11.49 -2.34
N THR A 36 -17.90 -11.11 -3.60
CA THR A 36 -17.14 -11.85 -4.60
C THR A 36 -16.02 -10.95 -5.14
N ILE A 37 -14.77 -11.40 -5.01
CA ILE A 37 -13.61 -10.73 -5.58
C ILE A 37 -13.29 -11.37 -6.93
N VAL A 38 -13.17 -10.55 -7.97
CA VAL A 38 -12.76 -10.99 -9.32
C VAL A 38 -11.35 -10.50 -9.59
N GLY A 39 -10.44 -11.43 -9.83
CA GLY A 39 -9.02 -11.14 -10.12
C GLY A 39 -8.50 -11.87 -11.34
N ALA A 40 -7.31 -11.49 -11.83
CA ALA A 40 -6.61 -12.24 -12.87
C ALA A 40 -5.97 -13.52 -12.30
N SER A 41 -5.93 -14.60 -13.08
CA SER A 41 -5.28 -15.85 -12.63
C SER A 41 -3.76 -15.72 -12.49
N TYR A 42 -3.15 -14.72 -13.11
CA TYR A 42 -1.72 -14.42 -12.95
C TYR A 42 -1.46 -12.95 -12.61
N SER A 43 -0.64 -12.73 -11.59
CA SER A 43 -0.09 -11.41 -11.22
C SER A 43 1.34 -11.54 -10.71
N HIS A 44 2.25 -10.68 -11.19
CA HIS A 44 3.63 -10.61 -10.71
C HIS A 44 3.76 -10.16 -9.24
N LEU A 45 2.71 -9.57 -8.68
CA LEU A 45 2.67 -9.11 -7.29
C LEU A 45 2.43 -10.24 -6.29
N ARG A 46 1.90 -11.40 -6.75
CA ARG A 46 1.60 -12.52 -5.86
C ARG A 46 2.81 -13.41 -5.67
N LYS A 47 2.98 -13.92 -4.45
CA LYS A 47 3.96 -14.98 -4.14
C LYS A 47 3.50 -16.33 -4.65
N LYS A 48 2.19 -16.61 -4.55
CA LYS A 48 1.53 -17.84 -5.02
C LYS A 48 0.40 -17.45 -5.98
N GLN A 49 0.26 -18.17 -7.08
CA GLN A 49 -0.86 -17.98 -8.01
C GLN A 49 -2.01 -18.92 -7.64
N PRO A 50 -3.28 -18.54 -7.92
CA PRO A 50 -4.42 -19.44 -7.72
C PRO A 50 -4.29 -20.69 -8.58
N SER A 51 -4.76 -21.82 -8.08
CA SER A 51 -4.72 -23.12 -8.75
C SER A 51 -6.03 -23.50 -9.46
N CYS A 52 -7.12 -22.78 -9.17
CA CYS A 52 -8.44 -23.02 -9.74
C CYS A 52 -9.11 -21.71 -10.16
N ALA A 53 -10.17 -21.80 -10.97
CA ALA A 53 -10.89 -20.63 -11.47
C ALA A 53 -11.77 -19.97 -10.39
N GLU A 54 -12.16 -20.72 -9.37
CA GLU A 54 -12.97 -20.25 -8.25
C GLU A 54 -12.57 -20.95 -6.97
N GLU A 55 -12.48 -20.18 -5.88
CA GLU A 55 -12.15 -20.69 -4.57
C GLU A 55 -12.69 -19.79 -3.45
N TYR A 56 -12.61 -20.28 -2.21
CA TYR A 56 -12.98 -19.53 -1.03
C TYR A 56 -11.76 -19.37 -0.11
N VAL A 57 -11.43 -18.12 0.21
CA VAL A 57 -10.37 -17.76 1.17
C VAL A 57 -11.02 -16.97 2.30
N ASP A 58 -10.91 -17.40 3.54
CA ASP A 58 -11.60 -16.84 4.71
C ASP A 58 -13.13 -16.72 4.49
N GLY A 59 -13.66 -17.63 3.66
CA GLY A 59 -15.06 -17.65 3.27
C GLY A 59 -15.49 -16.52 2.32
N ILE A 60 -14.55 -15.75 1.78
CA ILE A 60 -14.75 -14.80 0.70
C ILE A 60 -14.58 -15.56 -0.62
N ARG A 61 -15.52 -15.39 -1.54
CA ARG A 61 -15.44 -16.00 -2.86
C ARG A 61 -14.47 -15.25 -3.74
N TYR A 62 -13.55 -15.97 -4.39
CA TYR A 62 -12.66 -15.45 -5.43
C TYR A 62 -12.99 -16.10 -6.76
N LEU A 63 -13.09 -15.28 -7.80
CA LEU A 63 -13.21 -15.71 -9.19
C LEU A 63 -11.96 -15.25 -9.94
N TRP A 64 -11.20 -16.20 -10.50
CA TRP A 64 -9.98 -15.94 -11.21
C TRP A 64 -10.18 -16.05 -12.71
N LEU A 65 -10.09 -14.93 -13.42
CA LEU A 65 -10.17 -14.91 -14.88
C LEU A 65 -8.83 -15.30 -15.50
N GLY A 66 -8.85 -16.22 -16.46
CA GLY A 66 -7.64 -16.71 -17.12
C GLY A 66 -6.85 -15.62 -17.81
N THR A 67 -5.57 -15.45 -17.43
CA THR A 67 -4.65 -14.48 -18.03
C THR A 67 -3.26 -15.10 -18.20
N PRO A 68 -2.50 -14.71 -19.25
CA PRO A 68 -1.17 -15.26 -19.49
C PRO A 68 -0.16 -14.79 -18.45
N LYS A 69 0.87 -15.60 -18.25
CA LYS A 69 2.06 -15.19 -17.49
C LYS A 69 2.84 -14.13 -18.26
N TYR A 70 3.51 -13.24 -17.51
CA TYR A 70 4.41 -12.23 -18.08
C TYR A 70 5.56 -11.94 -17.12
N HIS A 71 6.61 -11.29 -17.65
CA HIS A 71 7.77 -10.84 -16.87
C HIS A 71 7.95 -9.32 -17.10
N GLY A 72 8.28 -8.61 -16.02
CA GLY A 72 8.53 -7.17 -16.05
C GLY A 72 7.30 -6.31 -16.39
N ASN A 73 7.55 -5.09 -16.87
CA ASN A 73 6.53 -4.07 -17.14
C ASN A 73 6.27 -3.82 -18.64
N GLY A 74 6.68 -4.75 -19.52
CA GLY A 74 6.57 -4.62 -20.97
C GLY A 74 5.22 -5.05 -21.57
N LEU A 75 5.23 -5.32 -22.87
CA LEU A 75 4.04 -5.70 -23.68
C LEU A 75 3.30 -6.92 -23.12
N GLY A 76 4.01 -7.85 -22.48
CA GLY A 76 3.38 -9.02 -21.84
C GLY A 76 2.40 -8.60 -20.73
N ARG A 77 2.74 -7.57 -19.92
CA ARG A 77 1.85 -7.01 -18.90
C ARG A 77 0.64 -6.33 -19.56
N VAL A 78 0.83 -5.57 -20.62
CA VAL A 78 -0.27 -4.93 -21.37
C VAL A 78 -1.22 -5.99 -21.93
N LYS A 79 -0.69 -7.08 -22.52
CA LYS A 79 -1.50 -8.21 -22.99
C LYS A 79 -2.29 -8.87 -21.86
N ASN A 80 -1.67 -9.07 -20.70
CA ASN A 80 -2.34 -9.64 -19.53
C ASN A 80 -3.49 -8.73 -19.06
N MET A 81 -3.29 -7.41 -19.00
CA MET A 81 -4.32 -6.42 -18.66
C MET A 81 -5.48 -6.46 -19.68
N ALA A 82 -5.18 -6.45 -20.96
CA ALA A 82 -6.19 -6.49 -22.03
C ALA A 82 -7.03 -7.78 -21.98
N LEU A 83 -6.39 -8.93 -21.73
CA LEU A 83 -7.09 -10.21 -21.61
C LEU A 83 -7.92 -10.32 -20.32
N PHE A 84 -7.50 -9.69 -19.22
CA PHE A 84 -8.34 -9.59 -18.03
C PHE A 84 -9.63 -8.80 -18.33
N VAL A 85 -9.50 -7.62 -18.93
CA VAL A 85 -10.64 -6.78 -19.35
C VAL A 85 -11.55 -7.51 -20.34
N TRP A 86 -10.97 -8.19 -21.32
CA TRP A 86 -11.71 -9.05 -22.25
C TRP A 86 -12.43 -10.19 -21.55
N GLY A 87 -11.76 -10.83 -20.56
CA GLY A 87 -12.36 -11.87 -19.74
C GLY A 87 -13.58 -11.38 -18.95
N LEU A 88 -13.57 -10.13 -18.46
CA LEU A 88 -14.75 -9.52 -17.82
C LEU A 88 -15.91 -9.36 -18.82
N TYR A 89 -15.63 -8.92 -20.05
CA TYR A 89 -16.65 -8.79 -21.10
C TYR A 89 -17.26 -10.15 -21.47
N THR A 90 -16.44 -11.16 -21.74
CA THR A 90 -16.89 -12.47 -22.21
C THR A 90 -17.57 -13.32 -21.16
N ASN A 91 -17.26 -13.08 -19.87
CA ASN A 91 -17.92 -13.76 -18.76
C ASN A 91 -19.02 -12.91 -18.08
N LYS A 92 -19.35 -11.75 -18.65
CA LYS A 92 -20.30 -10.80 -18.06
C LYS A 92 -21.62 -11.48 -17.67
N ASP A 93 -22.26 -12.18 -18.61
CA ASP A 93 -23.56 -12.80 -18.36
C ASP A 93 -23.50 -13.90 -17.29
N LYS A 94 -22.42 -14.68 -17.27
CA LYS A 94 -22.17 -15.68 -16.22
C LYS A 94 -22.00 -15.03 -14.84
N ILE A 95 -21.27 -13.89 -14.79
CA ILE A 95 -21.07 -13.11 -13.57
C ILE A 95 -22.42 -12.58 -13.07
N ILE A 96 -23.21 -11.97 -13.95
CA ILE A 96 -24.52 -11.42 -13.62
C ILE A 96 -25.46 -12.52 -13.10
N LEU A 97 -25.61 -13.60 -13.85
CA LEU A 97 -26.50 -14.71 -13.44
C LEU A 97 -26.09 -15.35 -12.12
N LYS A 98 -24.79 -15.42 -11.85
CA LYS A 98 -24.26 -16.09 -10.66
C LYS A 98 -24.28 -15.23 -9.41
N PHE A 99 -24.04 -13.93 -9.53
CA PHE A 99 -23.81 -13.06 -8.38
C PHE A 99 -24.87 -11.99 -8.18
N VAL A 100 -25.61 -11.59 -9.21
CA VAL A 100 -26.64 -10.53 -9.16
C VAL A 100 -26.21 -9.39 -8.24
N PRO A 101 -25.15 -8.64 -8.60
CA PRO A 101 -24.58 -7.64 -7.70
C PRO A 101 -25.52 -6.47 -7.46
N ASP A 102 -25.59 -5.99 -6.20
CA ASP A 102 -26.19 -4.71 -5.82
C ASP A 102 -25.17 -3.55 -5.98
N ILE A 103 -23.88 -3.88 -5.87
CA ILE A 103 -22.77 -2.94 -5.98
C ILE A 103 -21.64 -3.59 -6.79
N VAL A 104 -21.11 -2.86 -7.76
CA VAL A 104 -19.92 -3.24 -8.53
C VAL A 104 -18.82 -2.24 -8.24
N ILE A 105 -17.70 -2.71 -7.68
CA ILE A 105 -16.52 -1.90 -7.35
C ILE A 105 -15.39 -2.32 -8.27
N THR A 106 -14.77 -1.37 -8.96
CA THR A 106 -13.48 -1.56 -9.67
C THR A 106 -12.35 -0.96 -8.86
N SER A 107 -11.25 -1.68 -8.75
CA SER A 107 -10.13 -1.32 -7.86
C SER A 107 -8.77 -1.74 -8.44
N SER A 108 -8.67 -1.88 -9.76
CA SER A 108 -7.38 -2.15 -10.40
C SER A 108 -6.52 -0.89 -10.46
N THR A 109 -5.20 -1.06 -10.57
CA THR A 109 -4.26 0.08 -10.69
C THR A 109 -4.52 0.91 -11.95
N TYR A 110 -5.02 0.27 -13.01
CA TYR A 110 -5.34 0.91 -14.28
C TYR A 110 -6.87 0.95 -14.50
N PRO A 111 -7.41 1.93 -15.25
CA PRO A 111 -8.86 2.20 -15.30
C PRO A 111 -9.65 1.40 -16.34
N LEU A 112 -9.03 0.51 -17.15
CA LEU A 112 -9.73 -0.15 -18.27
C LEU A 112 -10.85 -1.11 -17.84
N ASP A 113 -10.75 -1.72 -16.67
CA ASP A 113 -11.78 -2.63 -16.15
C ASP A 113 -13.07 -1.90 -15.75
N ASN A 114 -13.05 -0.57 -15.64
CA ASN A 114 -14.25 0.24 -15.45
C ASN A 114 -15.25 0.08 -16.60
N LEU A 115 -14.78 -0.15 -17.82
CA LEU A 115 -15.66 -0.27 -18.99
C LEU A 115 -16.59 -1.50 -18.93
N PRO A 116 -16.09 -2.74 -18.75
CA PRO A 116 -16.95 -3.90 -18.53
C PRO A 116 -17.71 -3.86 -17.22
N ALA A 117 -17.11 -3.37 -16.15
CA ALA A 117 -17.74 -3.29 -14.83
C ALA A 117 -18.97 -2.37 -14.82
N TYR A 118 -18.91 -1.23 -15.50
CA TYR A 118 -20.07 -0.35 -15.66
C TYR A 118 -21.22 -1.04 -16.41
N ARG A 119 -20.93 -1.86 -17.44
CA ARG A 119 -21.97 -2.64 -18.12
C ARG A 119 -22.63 -3.65 -17.19
N ILE A 120 -21.82 -4.38 -16.40
CA ILE A 120 -22.35 -5.31 -15.38
C ILE A 120 -23.26 -4.56 -14.40
N ALA A 121 -22.79 -3.42 -13.87
CA ALA A 121 -23.57 -2.62 -12.92
C ALA A 121 -24.88 -2.14 -13.54
N LYS A 122 -24.86 -1.63 -14.76
CA LYS A 122 -26.04 -1.14 -15.46
C LYS A 122 -27.07 -2.23 -15.74
N GLU A 123 -26.63 -3.40 -16.17
CA GLU A 123 -27.53 -4.53 -16.45
C GLU A 123 -28.18 -5.12 -15.18
N CYS A 124 -27.50 -5.00 -14.02
CA CYS A 124 -28.03 -5.41 -12.73
C CYS A 124 -28.77 -4.30 -11.98
N ASN A 125 -28.88 -3.10 -12.54
CA ASN A 125 -29.32 -1.89 -11.81
C ASN A 125 -28.55 -1.68 -10.50
N ALA A 126 -27.26 -2.03 -10.50
CA ALA A 126 -26.33 -1.94 -9.36
C ALA A 126 -25.63 -0.59 -9.32
N LYS A 127 -25.22 -0.17 -8.13
CA LYS A 127 -24.32 1.00 -8.00
C LYS A 127 -22.95 0.68 -8.57
N PHE A 128 -22.39 1.62 -9.32
CA PHE A 128 -21.03 1.52 -9.86
C PHE A 128 -20.08 2.43 -9.10
N VAL A 129 -19.05 1.84 -8.48
CA VAL A 129 -18.04 2.52 -7.68
C VAL A 129 -16.66 2.30 -8.30
N PHE A 130 -15.94 3.38 -8.55
CA PHE A 130 -14.54 3.30 -8.95
C PHE A 130 -13.64 3.60 -7.75
N GLU A 131 -12.76 2.68 -7.40
CA GLU A 131 -11.75 2.85 -6.35
C GLU A 131 -10.37 3.09 -6.99
N ALA A 132 -9.87 4.31 -6.86
CA ALA A 132 -8.58 4.74 -7.41
C ALA A 132 -7.46 4.60 -6.35
N HIS A 133 -6.53 3.67 -6.56
CA HIS A 133 -5.34 3.49 -5.72
C HIS A 133 -4.19 4.40 -6.17
N ASP A 134 -4.17 4.71 -7.45
CA ASP A 134 -3.16 5.51 -8.11
C ASP A 134 -3.82 6.26 -9.28
N LEU A 135 -3.26 7.37 -9.69
CA LEU A 135 -3.80 8.16 -10.79
C LEU A 135 -3.19 7.70 -12.11
N TRP A 136 -3.89 6.84 -12.83
CA TRP A 136 -3.53 6.38 -14.17
C TRP A 136 -4.43 7.02 -15.23
N PRO A 137 -3.82 7.62 -16.27
CA PRO A 137 -2.45 7.48 -16.77
C PRO A 137 -1.45 8.51 -16.25
N LEU A 138 -1.77 9.36 -15.29
CA LEU A 138 -0.86 10.39 -14.81
C LEU A 138 0.46 9.78 -14.28
N SER A 139 0.40 8.66 -13.54
CA SER A 139 1.59 8.01 -12.98
C SER A 139 2.59 7.56 -14.05
N PRO A 140 2.25 6.80 -15.10
CA PRO A 140 3.19 6.49 -16.17
C PRO A 140 3.63 7.71 -16.98
N MET A 141 2.85 8.78 -17.05
CA MET A 141 3.27 10.02 -17.69
C MET A 141 4.35 10.75 -16.88
N VAL A 142 4.18 10.86 -15.57
CA VAL A 142 5.11 11.58 -14.69
C VAL A 142 6.34 10.75 -14.41
N LEU A 143 6.19 9.48 -14.00
CA LEU A 143 7.29 8.61 -13.59
C LEU A 143 7.96 7.93 -14.78
N GLY A 144 7.17 7.47 -15.74
CA GLY A 144 7.67 6.81 -16.96
C GLY A 144 7.99 7.77 -18.09
N LYS A 145 7.79 9.09 -17.91
CA LYS A 145 7.99 10.14 -18.92
C LYS A 145 7.28 9.83 -20.26
N MET A 146 6.15 9.13 -20.17
CA MET A 146 5.38 8.76 -21.36
C MET A 146 4.61 9.98 -21.90
N SER A 147 4.65 10.14 -23.22
CA SER A 147 3.89 11.22 -23.88
C SER A 147 2.38 11.04 -23.70
N LYS A 148 1.65 12.14 -23.50
CA LYS A 148 0.19 12.15 -23.47
C LYS A 148 -0.45 11.66 -24.79
N TYR A 149 0.28 11.72 -25.89
CA TYR A 149 -0.15 11.24 -27.23
C TYR A 149 0.22 9.77 -27.47
N HIS A 150 0.87 9.09 -26.53
CA HIS A 150 1.16 7.67 -26.67
C HIS A 150 -0.15 6.88 -26.67
N PRO A 151 -0.40 5.94 -27.59
CA PRO A 151 -1.68 5.23 -27.73
C PRO A 151 -2.16 4.58 -26.42
N PHE A 152 -1.25 3.98 -25.68
CA PHE A 152 -1.56 3.41 -24.37
C PHE A 152 -2.08 4.46 -23.37
N ILE A 153 -1.44 5.64 -23.32
CA ILE A 153 -1.86 6.74 -22.44
C ILE A 153 -3.24 7.26 -22.85
N MET A 154 -3.47 7.44 -24.15
CA MET A 154 -4.78 7.90 -24.66
C MET A 154 -5.92 6.95 -24.30
N VAL A 155 -5.70 5.65 -24.44
CA VAL A 155 -6.69 4.62 -24.07
C VAL A 155 -6.95 4.62 -22.55
N MET A 156 -5.89 4.73 -21.72
CA MET A 156 -6.04 4.82 -20.29
C MET A 156 -6.75 6.10 -19.83
N GLN A 157 -6.44 7.23 -20.48
CA GLN A 157 -7.10 8.52 -20.19
C GLN A 157 -8.58 8.48 -20.56
N TYR A 158 -8.92 7.85 -21.68
CA TYR A 158 -10.33 7.64 -22.03
C TYR A 158 -11.06 6.83 -20.96
N ALA A 159 -10.46 5.73 -20.50
CA ALA A 159 -11.07 4.87 -19.48
C ALA A 159 -11.16 5.55 -18.11
N GLU A 160 -10.17 6.37 -17.74
CA GLU A 160 -10.20 7.17 -16.51
C GLU A 160 -11.34 8.20 -16.56
N ASN A 161 -11.40 8.99 -17.65
CA ASN A 161 -12.47 9.96 -17.86
C ASN A 161 -13.85 9.31 -17.88
N PHE A 162 -13.96 8.12 -18.49
CA PHE A 162 -15.18 7.34 -18.49
C PHE A 162 -15.60 6.95 -17.08
N ALA A 163 -14.67 6.43 -16.28
CA ALA A 163 -14.94 6.03 -14.91
C ALA A 163 -15.45 7.21 -14.07
N TYR A 164 -14.78 8.35 -14.12
CA TYR A 164 -15.18 9.54 -13.36
C TYR A 164 -16.57 10.08 -13.75
N ARG A 165 -16.92 10.02 -15.04
CA ARG A 165 -18.24 10.49 -15.52
C ARG A 165 -19.38 9.57 -15.12
N HIS A 166 -19.14 8.26 -15.06
CA HIS A 166 -20.20 7.25 -14.94
C HIS A 166 -20.30 6.65 -13.55
N ALA A 167 -19.27 6.75 -12.71
CA ALA A 167 -19.33 6.24 -11.34
C ALA A 167 -20.38 7.00 -10.51
N ASP A 168 -21.09 6.27 -9.67
CA ASP A 168 -21.97 6.84 -8.66
C ASP A 168 -21.15 7.50 -7.56
N LYS A 169 -20.05 6.87 -7.18
CA LYS A 169 -19.03 7.37 -6.27
C LYS A 169 -17.63 6.97 -6.75
N VAL A 170 -16.65 7.81 -6.44
CA VAL A 170 -15.22 7.52 -6.63
C VAL A 170 -14.53 7.53 -5.29
N VAL A 171 -14.00 6.38 -4.91
CA VAL A 171 -13.22 6.22 -3.68
C VAL A 171 -11.73 6.37 -4.03
N SER A 172 -10.97 7.12 -3.25
CA SER A 172 -9.52 7.23 -3.40
C SER A 172 -8.79 6.99 -2.09
N ILE A 173 -7.63 6.34 -2.17
CA ILE A 173 -6.69 6.26 -1.05
C ILE A 173 -5.87 7.54 -0.89
N LEU A 174 -5.89 8.43 -1.89
CA LEU A 174 -5.14 9.69 -1.94
C LEU A 174 -6.06 10.84 -1.51
N PRO A 175 -5.76 11.53 -0.40
CA PRO A 175 -6.68 12.53 0.17
C PRO A 175 -6.88 13.78 -0.69
N CYS A 176 -5.92 14.14 -1.52
CA CYS A 176 -5.93 15.38 -2.32
C CYS A 176 -6.10 15.10 -3.84
N ALA A 177 -6.68 13.94 -4.21
CA ALA A 177 -6.88 13.59 -5.62
C ALA A 177 -8.13 14.23 -6.27
N GLU A 178 -9.08 14.75 -5.47
CA GLU A 178 -10.36 15.29 -5.96
C GLU A 178 -10.20 16.34 -7.06
N PRO A 179 -9.32 17.36 -6.97
CA PRO A 179 -9.18 18.36 -8.03
C PRO A 179 -8.77 17.77 -9.37
N HIS A 180 -7.89 16.74 -9.37
CA HIS A 180 -7.54 16.03 -10.58
C HIS A 180 -8.74 15.28 -11.16
N MET A 181 -9.51 14.60 -10.34
CA MET A 181 -10.67 13.83 -10.77
C MET A 181 -11.78 14.73 -11.33
N LEU A 182 -12.02 15.89 -10.70
CA LEU A 182 -12.96 16.90 -11.21
C LEU A 182 -12.54 17.43 -12.59
N ALA A 183 -11.24 17.71 -12.79
CA ALA A 183 -10.70 18.13 -14.08
C ALA A 183 -10.86 17.07 -15.18
N HIS A 184 -11.03 15.78 -14.80
CA HIS A 184 -11.21 14.67 -15.72
C HIS A 184 -12.66 14.14 -15.80
N GLY A 185 -13.61 14.88 -15.25
CA GLY A 185 -15.05 14.65 -15.47
C GLY A 185 -15.80 14.05 -14.27
N LEU A 186 -15.18 13.96 -13.09
CA LEU A 186 -15.92 13.67 -11.86
C LEU A 186 -16.89 14.82 -11.55
N LYS A 187 -18.07 14.50 -11.04
CA LYS A 187 -19.01 15.50 -10.53
C LYS A 187 -18.75 15.78 -9.07
N GLU A 188 -19.00 17.01 -8.63
CA GLU A 188 -18.91 17.40 -7.22
C GLU A 188 -19.75 16.51 -6.31
N GLY A 189 -19.26 16.25 -5.10
CA GLY A 189 -19.91 15.41 -4.10
C GLY A 189 -19.84 13.90 -4.35
N LYS A 190 -19.10 13.44 -5.37
CA LYS A 190 -18.89 12.02 -5.64
C LYS A 190 -17.55 11.48 -5.13
N PHE A 191 -16.61 12.33 -4.76
CA PHE A 191 -15.32 11.95 -4.21
C PHE A 191 -15.44 11.46 -2.75
N ILE A 192 -14.76 10.37 -2.43
CA ILE A 192 -14.69 9.82 -1.08
C ILE A 192 -13.24 9.44 -0.79
N HIS A 193 -12.68 9.97 0.29
CA HIS A 193 -11.36 9.54 0.76
C HIS A 193 -11.48 8.39 1.76
N ILE A 194 -10.92 7.23 1.38
CA ILE A 194 -10.80 6.04 2.25
C ILE A 194 -9.38 5.48 2.09
N PRO A 195 -8.46 5.80 3.00
CA PRO A 195 -7.06 5.39 2.92
C PRO A 195 -6.89 3.87 3.06
N ASN A 196 -5.65 3.40 2.89
CA ASN A 196 -5.27 2.07 3.35
C ASN A 196 -5.36 1.98 4.87
N GLY A 197 -5.29 0.77 5.39
CA GLY A 197 -5.44 0.52 6.82
C GLY A 197 -4.68 -0.71 7.28
N ILE A 198 -5.04 -1.16 8.48
CA ILE A 198 -4.44 -2.32 9.13
C ILE A 198 -5.55 -3.25 9.66
N ASP A 199 -5.33 -4.56 9.59
CA ASP A 199 -6.12 -5.53 10.35
C ASP A 199 -5.49 -5.73 11.74
N ILE A 200 -6.10 -5.10 12.76
CA ILE A 200 -5.60 -5.16 14.13
C ILE A 200 -5.67 -6.59 14.70
N SER A 201 -6.59 -7.43 14.22
CA SER A 201 -6.72 -8.81 14.68
C SER A 201 -5.51 -9.65 14.27
N GLU A 202 -5.02 -9.47 13.05
CA GLU A 202 -3.79 -10.12 12.58
C GLU A 202 -2.55 -9.60 13.31
N TRP A 203 -2.48 -8.30 13.58
CA TRP A 203 -1.38 -7.72 14.33
C TRP A 203 -1.18 -8.33 15.72
N LYS A 204 -2.25 -8.71 16.38
CA LYS A 204 -2.21 -9.37 17.69
C LYS A 204 -1.71 -10.81 17.64
N GLN A 205 -1.72 -11.46 16.48
CA GLN A 205 -1.28 -12.83 16.26
C GLN A 205 0.16 -12.87 15.75
N SER A 206 1.10 -12.27 16.50
CA SER A 206 2.49 -12.18 16.09
C SER A 206 3.24 -13.51 16.27
N SER A 207 4.06 -13.87 15.29
CA SER A 207 4.96 -15.02 15.34
C SER A 207 6.37 -14.63 15.81
N SER A 208 7.15 -15.63 16.27
CA SER A 208 8.55 -15.42 16.66
C SER A 208 9.40 -14.98 15.48
N ILE A 209 10.47 -14.23 15.78
CA ILE A 209 11.46 -13.83 14.77
C ILE A 209 12.57 -14.89 14.63
N PRO A 210 13.19 -15.00 13.44
CA PRO A 210 14.29 -15.93 13.23
C PRO A 210 15.49 -15.66 14.15
N GLU A 211 16.24 -16.71 14.50
CA GLU A 211 17.35 -16.64 15.45
C GLU A 211 18.45 -15.64 15.02
N MET A 212 18.73 -15.56 13.71
CA MET A 212 19.69 -14.58 13.17
C MET A 212 19.29 -13.12 13.49
N HIS A 213 18.00 -12.82 13.45
CA HIS A 213 17.48 -11.47 13.78
C HIS A 213 17.63 -11.20 15.28
N LYS A 214 17.28 -12.17 16.14
CA LYS A 214 17.45 -12.05 17.59
C LYS A 214 18.91 -11.80 17.94
N ASN A 215 19.83 -12.58 17.38
CA ASN A 215 21.26 -12.43 17.62
C ASN A 215 21.80 -11.06 17.19
N CYS A 216 21.28 -10.49 16.12
CA CYS A 216 21.62 -9.13 15.70
C CYS A 216 21.14 -8.11 16.74
N PHE A 217 19.88 -8.15 17.14
CA PHE A 217 19.34 -7.21 18.13
C PHE A 217 20.00 -7.34 19.50
N GLU A 218 20.33 -8.54 19.94
CA GLU A 218 21.07 -8.74 21.21
C GLU A 218 22.44 -8.08 21.19
N LYS A 219 23.18 -8.14 20.08
CA LYS A 219 24.45 -7.44 19.90
C LYS A 219 24.27 -5.91 19.95
N LEU A 220 23.11 -5.42 19.52
CA LEU A 220 22.79 -4.00 19.40
C LEU A 220 22.00 -3.43 20.59
N LYS A 221 21.70 -4.22 21.62
CA LYS A 221 20.79 -3.82 22.73
C LYS A 221 21.22 -2.58 23.51
N LYS A 222 22.49 -2.19 23.46
CA LYS A 222 23.00 -0.97 24.09
C LYS A 222 22.96 0.25 23.16
N LYS A 223 22.65 0.07 21.88
CA LYS A 223 22.58 1.14 20.88
C LYS A 223 21.15 1.66 20.71
N PHE A 224 21.03 2.90 20.30
CA PHE A 224 19.75 3.43 19.85
C PHE A 224 19.48 2.92 18.41
N ILE A 225 18.47 2.08 18.25
CA ILE A 225 18.21 1.41 16.98
C ILE A 225 17.14 2.18 16.18
N ILE A 226 17.54 2.71 15.03
CA ILE A 226 16.61 3.18 13.98
C ILE A 226 16.32 2.01 13.07
N GLY A 227 15.06 1.63 12.94
CA GLY A 227 14.64 0.46 12.18
C GLY A 227 13.87 0.81 10.91
N TYR A 228 14.08 -0.03 9.91
CA TYR A 228 13.27 -0.09 8.71
C TYR A 228 12.84 -1.54 8.45
N ALA A 229 11.56 -1.77 8.18
CA ALA A 229 11.07 -3.10 7.81
C ALA A 229 10.10 -3.00 6.61
N GLY A 230 10.45 -3.63 5.49
CA GLY A 230 9.62 -3.56 4.28
C GLY A 230 10.33 -3.94 2.99
N GLY A 231 9.74 -3.56 1.87
CA GLY A 231 10.40 -3.60 0.56
C GLY A 231 11.60 -2.68 0.53
N ILE A 232 12.68 -3.09 -0.11
CA ILE A 232 13.90 -2.28 -0.27
C ILE A 232 14.00 -1.91 -1.74
N THR A 233 13.36 -0.78 -2.09
CA THR A 233 13.34 -0.26 -3.47
C THR A 233 14.09 1.07 -3.55
N HIS A 234 14.41 1.51 -4.75
CA HIS A 234 15.01 2.83 -4.94
C HIS A 234 14.11 3.96 -4.41
N ASN A 235 12.80 3.81 -4.55
CA ASN A 235 11.83 4.80 -4.07
C ASN A 235 11.83 4.97 -2.55
N ASP A 236 12.25 3.95 -1.78
CA ASP A 236 12.33 4.03 -0.32
C ASP A 236 13.47 4.93 0.19
N ALA A 237 14.29 5.47 -0.71
CA ALA A 237 15.36 6.46 -0.44
C ALA A 237 16.31 6.10 0.71
N LEU A 238 16.52 4.80 0.97
CA LEU A 238 17.31 4.30 2.10
C LEU A 238 18.79 4.72 2.04
N ILE A 239 19.29 5.10 0.88
CA ILE A 239 20.66 5.63 0.71
C ILE A 239 20.88 6.87 1.58
N TYR A 240 19.86 7.73 1.76
CA TYR A 240 19.97 8.92 2.61
C TYR A 240 20.03 8.56 4.09
N LEU A 241 19.26 7.54 4.53
CA LEU A 241 19.35 6.99 5.89
C LEU A 241 20.73 6.39 6.16
N ILE A 242 21.30 5.65 5.19
CA ILE A 242 22.63 5.04 5.29
C ILE A 242 23.71 6.12 5.40
N ASN A 243 23.62 7.18 4.60
CA ASN A 243 24.54 8.32 4.71
C ASN A 243 24.39 9.08 6.03
N ALA A 244 23.17 9.25 6.53
CA ALA A 244 22.94 9.81 7.87
C ALA A 244 23.55 8.92 8.97
N ALA A 245 23.46 7.59 8.83
CA ALA A 245 24.11 6.65 9.75
C ALA A 245 25.65 6.81 9.72
N ARG A 246 26.26 7.02 8.54
CA ARG A 246 27.72 7.30 8.41
C ARG A 246 28.13 8.51 9.24
N GLU A 247 27.38 9.61 9.19
CA GLU A 247 27.66 10.80 10.01
C GLU A 247 27.49 10.55 11.52
N LEU A 248 26.76 9.49 11.88
CA LEU A 248 26.46 9.12 13.26
C LEU A 248 27.30 7.95 13.79
N GLN A 249 28.34 7.48 13.09
CA GLN A 249 29.19 6.37 13.53
C GLN A 249 29.84 6.59 14.91
N LYS A 250 30.14 7.83 15.27
CA LYS A 250 30.70 8.21 16.59
C LYS A 250 29.67 8.22 17.73
N TYR A 251 28.39 8.05 17.38
CA TYR A 251 27.30 8.02 18.36
C TYR A 251 26.87 6.59 18.65
N ASN A 252 26.18 6.39 19.75
CA ASN A 252 25.67 5.07 20.11
C ASN A 252 24.37 4.73 19.34
N VAL A 253 24.42 4.78 18.01
CA VAL A 253 23.29 4.57 17.08
C VAL A 253 23.59 3.40 16.16
N ALA A 254 22.56 2.61 15.86
CA ALA A 254 22.59 1.60 14.82
C ALA A 254 21.35 1.74 13.92
N VAL A 255 21.54 1.52 12.61
CA VAL A 255 20.45 1.40 11.64
C VAL A 255 20.27 -0.07 11.29
N VAL A 256 19.03 -0.59 11.42
CA VAL A 256 18.71 -1.98 11.08
C VAL A 256 17.64 -1.99 9.98
N ILE A 257 18.01 -2.55 8.83
CA ILE A 257 17.16 -2.63 7.62
C ILE A 257 16.75 -4.08 7.42
N VAL A 258 15.46 -4.37 7.64
CA VAL A 258 14.87 -5.72 7.49
C VAL A 258 14.04 -5.77 6.23
N GLY A 259 14.41 -6.62 5.27
CA GLY A 259 13.61 -6.69 4.05
C GLY A 259 14.33 -7.35 2.88
N LYS A 260 13.66 -7.24 1.73
CA LYS A 260 14.15 -7.65 0.42
C LYS A 260 13.68 -6.66 -0.65
N GLY A 261 14.39 -6.59 -1.75
CA GLY A 261 14.04 -5.75 -2.87
C GLY A 261 15.22 -5.51 -3.80
N GLU A 262 14.95 -4.83 -4.89
CA GLU A 262 15.90 -4.61 -5.98
C GLU A 262 17.13 -3.78 -5.57
N ALA A 263 16.94 -2.81 -4.66
CA ALA A 263 18.01 -1.93 -4.22
C ALA A 263 18.89 -2.54 -3.10
N LYS A 264 18.53 -3.69 -2.53
CA LYS A 264 19.21 -4.22 -1.34
C LYS A 264 20.68 -4.47 -1.56
N LEU A 265 21.03 -5.20 -2.62
CA LEU A 265 22.43 -5.56 -2.91
C LEU A 265 23.32 -4.34 -3.13
N ASP A 266 22.81 -3.34 -3.85
CA ASP A 266 23.53 -2.09 -4.12
C ASP A 266 23.78 -1.30 -2.83
N LEU A 267 22.79 -1.26 -1.94
CA LEU A 267 22.91 -0.60 -0.64
C LEU A 267 23.87 -1.34 0.31
N GLU A 268 23.87 -2.68 0.32
CA GLU A 268 24.82 -3.50 1.07
C GLU A 268 26.26 -3.26 0.58
N ASN A 269 26.48 -3.27 -0.74
CA ASN A 269 27.77 -2.97 -1.35
C ASN A 269 28.24 -1.54 -1.05
N TYR A 270 27.33 -0.56 -1.18
CA TYR A 270 27.62 0.83 -0.84
C TYR A 270 28.07 0.97 0.62
N THR A 271 27.35 0.38 1.54
CA THR A 271 27.64 0.39 2.98
C THR A 271 29.02 -0.18 3.28
N LYS A 272 29.34 -1.34 2.68
CA LYS A 272 30.64 -1.99 2.82
C LYS A 272 31.79 -1.16 2.23
N ASN A 273 31.64 -0.67 1.01
CA ASN A 273 32.68 0.09 0.31
C ASN A 273 32.99 1.44 0.96
N ASN A 274 32.05 2.00 1.72
CA ASN A 274 32.22 3.25 2.46
C ASN A 274 32.55 3.05 3.95
N ASN A 275 32.84 1.82 4.39
CA ASN A 275 33.18 1.46 5.78
C ASN A 275 32.14 1.98 6.80
N ILE A 276 30.84 1.81 6.50
CA ILE A 276 29.75 2.21 7.38
C ILE A 276 29.40 1.01 8.28
N ASP A 277 29.89 1.00 9.51
CA ASP A 277 29.85 -0.15 10.43
C ASP A 277 28.63 -0.19 11.35
N ASN A 278 27.81 0.85 11.35
CA ASN A 278 26.61 0.97 12.17
C ASN A 278 25.30 0.72 11.40
N VAL A 279 25.36 0.17 10.19
CA VAL A 279 24.21 -0.24 9.37
C VAL A 279 24.18 -1.75 9.21
N PHE A 280 23.05 -2.37 9.49
CA PHE A 280 22.85 -3.83 9.50
C PHE A 280 21.67 -4.21 8.59
N PHE A 281 21.91 -5.10 7.64
CA PHE A 281 20.88 -5.63 6.76
C PHE A 281 20.48 -7.04 7.22
N LEU A 282 19.16 -7.25 7.36
CA LEU A 282 18.59 -8.53 7.71
C LEU A 282 17.62 -9.01 6.60
N PRO A 283 17.46 -10.33 6.44
CA PRO A 283 16.46 -10.88 5.53
C PRO A 283 15.04 -10.43 5.86
N ALA A 284 14.15 -10.47 4.86
CA ALA A 284 12.72 -10.27 5.08
C ALA A 284 12.15 -11.36 5.99
N VAL A 285 11.17 -10.98 6.80
CA VAL A 285 10.39 -11.89 7.64
C VAL A 285 8.97 -12.00 7.11
N ASP A 286 8.22 -13.00 7.55
CA ASP A 286 6.79 -13.09 7.27
C ASP A 286 6.02 -11.97 7.96
N LYS A 287 4.87 -11.60 7.39
CA LYS A 287 4.05 -10.49 7.90
C LYS A 287 3.69 -10.65 9.39
N SER A 288 3.42 -11.87 9.82
CA SER A 288 3.13 -12.19 11.22
C SER A 288 4.30 -11.93 12.19
N ALA A 289 5.55 -11.93 11.72
CA ALA A 289 6.72 -11.62 12.55
C ALA A 289 7.06 -10.12 12.60
N VAL A 290 6.44 -9.29 11.75
CA VAL A 290 6.70 -7.85 11.68
C VAL A 290 6.47 -7.15 13.04
N PRO A 291 5.37 -7.39 13.79
CA PRO A 291 5.18 -6.78 15.10
C PRO A 291 6.35 -7.02 16.05
N ASN A 292 6.87 -8.26 16.07
CA ASN A 292 7.99 -8.62 16.94
C ASN A 292 9.31 -8.01 16.47
N ILE A 293 9.57 -7.94 15.15
CA ILE A 293 10.76 -7.24 14.62
C ILE A 293 10.77 -5.76 15.05
N LEU A 294 9.64 -5.07 14.88
CA LEU A 294 9.53 -3.65 15.17
C LEU A 294 9.68 -3.36 16.68
N SER A 295 9.34 -4.32 17.56
CA SER A 295 9.46 -4.15 19.02
C SER A 295 10.90 -3.94 19.49
N TYR A 296 11.90 -4.50 18.77
CA TYR A 296 13.33 -4.35 19.09
C TYR A 296 13.92 -3.00 18.73
N MET A 297 13.20 -2.18 17.97
CA MET A 297 13.68 -0.89 17.48
C MET A 297 13.24 0.26 18.40
N ASN A 298 14.07 1.29 18.54
CA ASN A 298 13.77 2.45 19.36
C ASN A 298 12.95 3.51 18.61
N ALA A 299 13.17 3.63 17.32
CA ALA A 299 12.39 4.45 16.39
C ALA A 299 12.37 3.80 14.99
N LEU A 300 11.38 4.15 14.18
CA LEU A 300 11.16 3.56 12.87
C LEU A 300 11.30 4.62 11.77
N TYR A 301 11.91 4.26 10.66
CA TYR A 301 12.17 5.18 9.56
C TYR A 301 11.26 4.91 8.36
N ILE A 302 10.65 5.97 7.84
CA ILE A 302 10.01 6.00 6.52
C ILE A 302 10.65 7.12 5.72
N GLY A 303 11.24 6.78 4.59
CA GLY A 303 11.78 7.75 3.64
C GLY A 303 11.39 7.41 2.23
N TRP A 304 11.11 8.43 1.42
CA TRP A 304 10.82 8.28 0.01
C TRP A 304 11.54 9.35 -0.81
N GLN A 305 11.84 9.01 -2.07
CA GLN A 305 12.33 10.00 -3.02
C GLN A 305 11.27 11.07 -3.27
N LYS A 306 11.72 12.29 -3.60
CA LYS A 306 10.83 13.37 -4.04
C LYS A 306 10.06 12.95 -5.29
N ASN A 307 8.75 13.10 -5.23
CA ASN A 307 7.87 12.70 -6.32
C ASN A 307 6.72 13.72 -6.50
N PRO A 308 6.56 14.32 -7.69
CA PRO A 308 5.49 15.29 -7.95
C PRO A 308 4.06 14.74 -7.72
N LEU A 309 3.88 13.42 -7.75
CA LEU A 309 2.58 12.78 -7.50
C LEU A 309 2.19 12.82 -6.02
N TYR A 310 3.12 13.01 -5.10
CA TYR A 310 2.82 13.10 -3.67
C TYR A 310 2.04 14.37 -3.28
N ARG A 311 1.87 15.33 -4.22
CA ARG A 311 0.90 16.43 -4.08
C ARG A 311 -0.55 15.97 -3.95
N PHE A 312 -0.86 14.74 -4.35
CA PHE A 312 -2.17 14.13 -4.17
C PHE A 312 -2.33 13.41 -2.82
N GLY A 313 -1.26 13.40 -2.03
CA GLY A 313 -1.16 12.68 -0.77
C GLY A 313 -0.63 11.25 -0.94
N ILE A 314 -0.47 10.59 0.19
CA ILE A 314 0.09 9.24 0.28
C ILE A 314 -0.71 8.39 1.27
N SER A 315 -0.68 7.07 1.08
CA SER A 315 -1.29 6.10 2.00
C SER A 315 -0.48 4.80 2.04
N PRO A 316 0.78 4.84 2.54
CA PRO A 316 1.66 3.68 2.55
C PRO A 316 1.27 2.68 3.65
N ASN A 317 1.15 1.40 3.30
CA ASN A 317 0.78 0.37 4.28
C ASN A 317 1.74 0.30 5.49
N LYS A 318 3.03 0.51 5.26
CA LYS A 318 4.09 0.41 6.27
C LYS A 318 3.92 1.42 7.43
N ILE A 319 3.30 2.59 7.18
CA ILE A 319 3.11 3.60 8.23
C ILE A 319 2.13 3.11 9.31
N TYR A 320 1.09 2.36 8.91
CA TYR A 320 0.10 1.82 9.84
C TYR A 320 0.70 0.72 10.70
N ASP A 321 1.56 -0.14 10.14
CA ASP A 321 2.32 -1.12 10.91
C ASP A 321 3.25 -0.44 11.93
N TYR A 322 3.90 0.65 11.54
CA TYR A 322 4.82 1.40 12.41
C TYR A 322 4.09 2.13 13.53
N MET A 323 2.97 2.76 13.23
CA MET A 323 2.10 3.36 14.27
C MET A 323 1.58 2.30 15.23
N MET A 324 1.15 1.13 14.70
CA MET A 324 0.65 0.03 15.53
C MET A 324 1.73 -0.56 16.44
N ALA A 325 2.99 -0.55 16.02
CA ALA A 325 4.14 -0.95 16.85
C ALA A 325 4.35 -0.05 18.08
N GLY A 326 3.74 1.14 18.10
CA GLY A 326 3.85 2.08 19.22
C GLY A 326 5.26 2.64 19.39
N LYS A 327 5.99 2.82 18.29
CA LYS A 327 7.33 3.43 18.27
C LYS A 327 7.28 4.79 17.59
N PRO A 328 8.12 5.76 18.01
CA PRO A 328 8.21 7.03 17.29
C PRO A 328 8.70 6.81 15.85
N ILE A 329 8.19 7.61 14.92
CA ILE A 329 8.51 7.50 13.52
C ILE A 329 9.36 8.70 13.09
N LEU A 330 10.47 8.42 12.40
CA LEU A 330 11.22 9.41 11.63
C LEU A 330 10.73 9.37 10.19
N HIS A 331 10.03 10.42 9.78
CA HIS A 331 9.33 10.51 8.49
C HIS A 331 10.04 11.48 7.56
N SER A 332 10.72 10.95 6.53
CA SER A 332 11.48 11.71 5.53
C SER A 332 10.74 11.63 4.17
N VAL A 333 9.56 12.21 4.11
CA VAL A 333 8.71 12.23 2.91
C VAL A 333 8.06 13.60 2.76
N GLU A 334 8.09 14.17 1.56
CA GLU A 334 7.39 15.41 1.21
C GLU A 334 6.10 15.05 0.43
N ALA A 335 4.97 15.15 1.10
CA ALA A 335 3.64 14.84 0.54
C ALA A 335 2.60 15.86 1.02
N ALA A 336 1.43 15.87 0.37
CA ALA A 336 0.33 16.78 0.74
C ALA A 336 -0.28 16.46 2.11
N ASN A 337 -0.11 15.23 2.62
CA ASN A 337 -0.49 14.83 3.98
C ASN A 337 0.70 14.26 4.72
N ASP A 338 0.75 14.48 6.02
CA ASP A 338 1.77 13.92 6.91
C ASP A 338 1.10 13.27 8.14
N LEU A 339 0.87 11.96 8.04
CA LEU A 339 0.21 11.20 9.10
C LEU A 339 1.02 11.17 10.40
N VAL A 340 2.35 11.37 10.34
CA VAL A 340 3.22 11.39 11.53
C VAL A 340 3.02 12.70 12.31
N GLN A 341 2.91 13.82 11.59
CA GLN A 341 2.58 15.11 12.21
C GLN A 341 1.14 15.13 12.73
N GLU A 342 0.17 14.66 11.92
CA GLU A 342 -1.25 14.60 12.27
C GLU A 342 -1.47 13.78 13.56
N ALA A 343 -0.77 12.64 13.69
CA ALA A 343 -0.84 11.78 14.86
C ALA A 343 0.04 12.22 16.02
N HIS A 344 0.89 13.23 15.87
CA HIS A 344 1.93 13.60 16.83
C HIS A 344 2.74 12.39 17.32
N CYS A 345 3.19 11.54 16.37
CA CYS A 345 3.79 10.24 16.68
C CYS A 345 5.26 10.12 16.27
N GLY A 346 5.91 11.22 15.91
CA GLY A 346 7.31 11.17 15.48
C GLY A 346 7.87 12.53 15.10
N VAL A 347 8.87 12.49 14.24
CA VAL A 347 9.57 13.67 13.71
C VAL A 347 9.53 13.59 12.17
N SER A 348 9.04 14.64 11.54
CA SER A 348 9.07 14.78 10.08
C SER A 348 10.24 15.66 9.67
N VAL A 349 10.99 15.21 8.67
CA VAL A 349 12.19 15.85 8.13
C VAL A 349 12.09 15.90 6.61
N LYS A 350 12.89 16.76 5.98
CA LYS A 350 12.92 16.87 4.52
C LYS A 350 13.34 15.56 3.87
N SER A 351 12.68 15.22 2.78
CA SER A 351 13.07 14.10 1.95
C SER A 351 14.41 14.35 1.27
N GLU A 352 15.24 13.30 1.18
CA GLU A 352 16.54 13.35 0.51
C GLU A 352 17.54 14.35 1.12
N ASP A 353 17.35 14.72 2.40
CA ASP A 353 18.25 15.62 3.13
C ASP A 353 18.94 14.88 4.29
N ILE A 354 20.23 14.57 4.09
CA ILE A 354 21.03 13.83 5.06
C ILE A 354 21.12 14.57 6.39
N ASN A 355 21.31 15.90 6.36
CA ASN A 355 21.45 16.70 7.57
C ASN A 355 20.16 16.73 8.39
N ASP A 356 19.01 16.87 7.72
CA ASP A 356 17.71 16.83 8.40
C ASP A 356 17.43 15.44 8.98
N ILE A 357 17.79 14.35 8.28
CA ILE A 357 17.67 12.99 8.82
C ILE A 357 18.58 12.81 10.04
N VAL A 358 19.84 13.27 10.00
CA VAL A 358 20.78 13.24 11.14
C VAL A 358 20.19 14.00 12.33
N ASN A 359 19.66 15.20 12.11
CA ASN A 359 19.05 16.01 13.17
C ASN A 359 17.81 15.33 13.75
N GLY A 360 16.94 14.74 12.93
CA GLY A 360 15.80 13.98 13.36
C GLY A 360 16.16 12.75 14.21
N ILE A 361 17.21 12.01 13.82
CA ILE A 361 17.74 10.88 14.61
C ILE A 361 18.27 11.40 15.98
N LYS A 362 19.07 12.46 15.99
CA LYS A 362 19.59 13.06 17.22
C LYS A 362 18.45 13.56 18.14
N GLN A 363 17.44 14.18 17.56
CA GLN A 363 16.26 14.63 18.31
C GLN A 363 15.57 13.46 19.01
N LEU A 364 15.28 12.37 18.28
CA LEU A 364 14.65 11.17 18.86
C LEU A 364 15.55 10.49 19.90
N MET A 365 16.85 10.42 19.66
CA MET A 365 17.82 9.82 20.58
C MET A 365 17.93 10.60 21.89
N ASN A 366 17.90 11.94 21.83
CA ASN A 366 18.04 12.82 22.99
C ASN A 366 16.74 12.98 23.81
N MET A 367 15.60 12.53 23.28
CA MET A 367 14.34 12.49 24.03
C MET A 367 14.43 11.49 25.19
N SER A 368 13.78 11.80 26.29
CA SER A 368 13.58 10.82 27.37
C SER A 368 12.80 9.60 26.85
N GLU A 369 12.99 8.46 27.48
CA GLU A 369 12.25 7.25 27.13
C GLU A 369 10.73 7.46 27.20
N ASN A 370 10.25 8.15 28.24
CA ASN A 370 8.83 8.48 28.41
C ASN A 370 8.30 9.35 27.27
N ALA A 371 9.09 10.30 26.76
CA ALA A 371 8.68 11.12 25.61
C ALA A 371 8.53 10.27 24.34
N ARG A 372 9.48 9.36 24.09
CA ARG A 372 9.39 8.42 22.95
C ARG A 372 8.19 7.47 23.07
N ILE A 373 7.94 6.94 24.28
CA ILE A 373 6.77 6.11 24.56
C ILE A 373 5.49 6.88 24.27
N LYS A 374 5.41 8.16 24.67
CA LYS A 374 4.24 8.99 24.39
C LYS A 374 3.98 9.19 22.90
N LEU A 375 5.03 9.46 22.11
CA LEU A 375 4.92 9.54 20.64
C LEU A 375 4.40 8.22 20.07
N GLY A 376 4.96 7.09 20.48
CA GLY A 376 4.50 5.76 20.03
C GLY A 376 3.04 5.48 20.40
N GLN A 377 2.61 5.83 21.62
CA GLN A 377 1.22 5.69 22.06
C GLN A 377 0.26 6.56 21.24
N ASN A 378 0.65 7.78 20.90
CA ASN A 378 -0.14 8.65 20.03
C ASN A 378 -0.37 8.00 18.66
N GLY A 379 0.68 7.48 18.02
CA GLY A 379 0.58 6.77 16.74
C GLY A 379 -0.31 5.54 16.83
N LYS A 380 -0.12 4.73 17.87
CA LYS A 380 -0.95 3.53 18.09
C LYS A 380 -2.42 3.88 18.30
N LYS A 381 -2.73 4.90 19.10
CA LYS A 381 -4.10 5.37 19.27
C LYS A 381 -4.69 5.85 17.96
N TYR A 382 -3.94 6.68 17.23
CA TYR A 382 -4.39 7.27 15.98
C TYR A 382 -4.72 6.21 14.91
N VAL A 383 -3.86 5.19 14.75
CA VAL A 383 -4.11 4.12 13.79
C VAL A 383 -5.29 3.24 14.17
N VAL A 384 -5.47 2.93 15.44
CA VAL A 384 -6.59 2.14 15.97
C VAL A 384 -7.92 2.87 15.77
N ASP A 385 -7.95 4.17 16.02
CA ASP A 385 -9.18 4.98 15.95
C ASP A 385 -9.59 5.33 14.50
N ASN A 386 -8.65 5.33 13.53
CA ASN A 386 -8.93 5.86 12.20
C ASN A 386 -8.67 4.88 11.05
N PHE A 387 -7.78 3.89 11.19
CA PHE A 387 -7.27 3.09 10.07
C PHE A 387 -7.46 1.57 10.25
N ASP A 388 -8.23 1.14 11.26
CA ASP A 388 -8.67 -0.25 11.34
C ASP A 388 -9.61 -0.55 10.17
N TYR A 389 -9.39 -1.65 9.44
CA TYR A 389 -10.26 -2.06 8.34
C TYR A 389 -11.73 -2.23 8.76
N ARG A 390 -12.03 -2.49 10.04
CA ARG A 390 -13.41 -2.48 10.57
C ARG A 390 -14.08 -1.10 10.44
N ILE A 391 -13.31 -0.03 10.70
CA ILE A 391 -13.78 1.36 10.59
C ILE A 391 -13.88 1.75 9.12
N LEU A 392 -12.82 1.47 8.34
CA LEU A 392 -12.76 1.83 6.93
C LEU A 392 -13.83 1.12 6.10
N ALA A 393 -14.09 -0.16 6.36
CA ALA A 393 -15.13 -0.92 5.67
C ALA A 393 -16.53 -0.39 5.97
N ARG A 394 -16.83 -0.01 7.22
CA ARG A 394 -18.09 0.63 7.59
C ARG A 394 -18.25 1.99 6.91
N LYS A 395 -17.18 2.82 6.95
CA LYS A 395 -17.17 4.11 6.26
C LYS A 395 -17.44 3.93 4.76
N PHE A 396 -16.74 2.98 4.13
CA PHE A 396 -16.89 2.69 2.69
C PHE A 396 -18.36 2.41 2.33
N ILE A 397 -19.01 1.46 3.01
CA ILE A 397 -20.42 1.12 2.75
C ILE A 397 -21.33 2.32 3.01
N LYS A 398 -21.14 3.04 4.12
CA LYS A 398 -21.96 4.20 4.47
C LYS A 398 -21.90 5.30 3.41
N GLU A 399 -20.70 5.58 2.88
CA GLU A 399 -20.49 6.69 1.94
C GLU A 399 -20.97 6.36 0.50
N ILE A 400 -21.02 5.07 0.14
CA ILE A 400 -21.50 4.66 -1.18
C ILE A 400 -22.99 4.34 -1.20
N MET A 401 -23.65 4.19 -0.07
CA MET A 401 -25.11 3.97 0.03
C MET A 401 -25.88 5.26 -0.12
#